data_c20ab3d35c0468934fc114d54f135f55
#
_entry.id   c20ab3d35c0468934fc114d54f135f55
#
_cell.length_a   1.000
_cell.length_b   1.000
_cell.length_c   1.000
_cell.angle_alpha   90.00
_cell.angle_beta   90.00
_cell.angle_gamma   90.00
#
_symmetry.space_group_name_H-M   'P 1'
#
loop_
_entity.id
_entity.type
_entity.pdbx_description
1 polymer ?
#
loop_
_entity_poly.entity_id
_entity_poly.type
_entity_poly.pdbx_seq_one_letter_code
_entity_poly.pdbx_strand_id
1 'polypeptide(L)'
;TPTDSQLRDYYSKNKERFKTSETRSLSYVGFPVVASSADSANLLTEAQRFANEFKTVTDDSTFAISNSDSKEAFTKFNASTLPAGLNEPSKLVVGNVMGPYLDNGAYKVVKIVKIGSDTTYYAKASHILIKWENETDAAKKTAKEKARKVLGEIKGGASFAAKAREFGTDGTASRGGDLGWFSSGQMVKPFQKAVFDAKKTGLIGDLVETQYGYHIIEVTSVKENATYSVATIELQITPSDDTQNAAYLKAQNFLAQIANVNEFKEKAKKENLFVQEANDLSSSERRIGNLGDARQMITWLYRDGKVDKISDVFDLDDTYVVAIMTGKMDEGFKPFEKVKEEITPIVKNQVKGEKIIEKLAAQKGTLEEIATAYGKDASVNSASDIKLNSNSLASVGIEPKAVGVAFSLESGKRSKPFAGENGVLIVETQNKTIAPEIGDYTMFKNQLLQGLNGKSSFGIAQAIKEAAKIEDQRYKFF
;
A
#
# COMPACT_ATOMS: atom_id res chain seq x y z
N THR A 1 -35.82 -3.35 16.01
CA THR A 1 -35.04 -4.52 15.54
C THR A 1 -35.97 -5.36 14.69
N PRO A 2 -35.54 -5.86 13.52
CA PRO A 2 -36.37 -6.77 12.74
C PRO A 2 -36.60 -8.08 13.49
N THR A 3 -37.74 -8.72 13.25
CA THR A 3 -38.04 -10.05 13.77
C THR A 3 -37.38 -11.13 12.94
N ASP A 4 -37.17 -12.32 13.51
CA ASP A 4 -36.61 -13.46 12.77
C ASP A 4 -37.49 -13.83 11.56
N SER A 5 -38.82 -13.70 11.68
CA SER A 5 -39.72 -13.89 10.55
C SER A 5 -39.49 -12.92 9.40
N GLN A 6 -39.24 -11.63 9.68
CA GLN A 6 -38.93 -10.63 8.65
C GLN A 6 -37.60 -10.90 7.96
N LEU A 7 -36.60 -11.36 8.69
CA LEU A 7 -35.30 -11.76 8.14
C LEU A 7 -35.44 -12.99 7.22
N ARG A 8 -36.20 -14.01 7.64
CA ARG A 8 -36.47 -15.21 6.81
C ARG A 8 -37.29 -14.88 5.55
N ASP A 9 -38.27 -13.98 5.66
CA ASP A 9 -39.05 -13.52 4.51
C ASP A 9 -38.13 -12.81 3.47
N TYR A 10 -37.27 -11.91 3.96
CA TYR A 10 -36.29 -11.25 3.09
C TYR A 10 -35.34 -12.27 2.41
N TYR A 11 -34.80 -13.21 3.18
CA TYR A 11 -33.93 -14.27 2.64
C TYR A 11 -34.65 -15.06 1.55
N SER A 12 -35.88 -15.50 1.81
CA SER A 12 -36.67 -16.29 0.87
C SER A 12 -36.96 -15.55 -0.44
N LYS A 13 -37.31 -14.26 -0.34
CA LYS A 13 -37.58 -13.40 -1.50
C LYS A 13 -36.34 -13.05 -2.31
N ASN A 14 -35.17 -13.10 -1.70
CA ASN A 14 -33.90 -12.73 -2.32
C ASN A 14 -32.92 -13.92 -2.41
N LYS A 15 -33.41 -15.14 -2.41
CA LYS A 15 -32.61 -16.36 -2.29
C LYS A 15 -31.48 -16.45 -3.34
N GLU A 16 -31.75 -16.03 -4.58
CA GLU A 16 -30.77 -16.01 -5.66
C GLU A 16 -29.52 -15.15 -5.37
N ARG A 17 -29.65 -14.11 -4.52
CA ARG A 17 -28.51 -13.28 -4.11
C ARG A 17 -27.53 -14.03 -3.21
N PHE A 18 -27.95 -15.14 -2.60
CA PHE A 18 -27.17 -15.95 -1.67
C PHE A 18 -26.73 -17.27 -2.30
N LYS A 19 -26.76 -17.34 -3.63
CA LYS A 19 -26.20 -18.47 -4.36
C LYS A 19 -24.69 -18.54 -4.11
N THR A 20 -24.19 -19.75 -3.88
CA THR A 20 -22.78 -20.02 -3.61
C THR A 20 -22.32 -21.27 -4.36
N SER A 21 -21.08 -21.28 -4.81
CA SER A 21 -20.40 -22.49 -5.24
C SER A 21 -19.91 -23.29 -4.02
N GLU A 22 -19.45 -24.52 -4.26
CA GLU A 22 -18.80 -25.30 -3.18
C GLU A 22 -17.59 -24.53 -2.64
N THR A 23 -17.54 -24.35 -1.32
CA THR A 23 -16.40 -23.75 -0.62
C THR A 23 -15.99 -24.57 0.59
N ARG A 24 -14.73 -24.42 1.01
CA ARG A 24 -14.18 -25.07 2.20
C ARG A 24 -13.42 -24.07 3.05
N SER A 25 -13.38 -24.33 4.35
CA SER A 25 -12.71 -23.45 5.32
C SER A 25 -11.67 -24.24 6.10
N LEU A 26 -10.59 -23.58 6.49
CA LEU A 26 -9.53 -24.15 7.31
C LEU A 26 -9.03 -23.14 8.34
N SER A 27 -8.44 -23.67 9.40
CA SER A 27 -7.53 -22.92 10.28
C SER A 27 -6.13 -23.46 10.08
N TYR A 28 -5.12 -22.59 10.23
CA TYR A 28 -3.72 -23.01 10.06
C TYR A 28 -2.78 -22.28 11.00
N VAL A 29 -1.62 -22.89 11.22
CA VAL A 29 -0.50 -22.34 11.98
C VAL A 29 0.74 -22.43 11.10
N GLY A 30 1.51 -21.33 11.04
CA GLY A 30 2.77 -21.25 10.32
C GLY A 30 3.97 -21.38 11.28
N PHE A 31 5.00 -22.06 10.80
CA PHE A 31 6.31 -22.22 11.43
C PHE A 31 7.36 -21.62 10.52
N PRO A 32 7.65 -20.31 10.65
CA PRO A 32 8.55 -19.62 9.73
C PRO A 32 9.97 -20.18 9.82
N VAL A 33 10.61 -20.29 8.66
CA VAL A 33 12.00 -20.68 8.51
C VAL A 33 12.85 -19.41 8.46
N VAL A 34 13.34 -18.98 9.62
CA VAL A 34 14.15 -17.76 9.76
C VAL A 34 15.56 -18.15 10.16
N ALA A 35 16.55 -17.58 9.50
CA ALA A 35 17.96 -17.82 9.83
C ALA A 35 18.22 -17.61 11.33
N SER A 36 18.88 -18.58 11.94
CA SER A 36 19.22 -18.59 13.36
C SER A 36 20.45 -17.72 13.66
N SER A 37 20.69 -17.47 14.94
CA SER A 37 21.94 -16.84 15.38
C SER A 37 23.17 -17.70 15.07
N ALA A 38 23.02 -19.03 15.02
CA ALA A 38 24.07 -19.93 14.61
C ALA A 38 24.40 -19.80 13.12
N ASP A 39 23.38 -19.69 12.26
CA ASP A 39 23.57 -19.43 10.82
C ASP A 39 24.32 -18.13 10.58
N SER A 40 23.93 -17.06 11.27
CA SER A 40 24.61 -15.77 11.20
C SER A 40 26.06 -15.85 11.71
N ALA A 41 26.34 -16.57 12.80
CA ALA A 41 27.69 -16.73 13.34
C ALA A 41 28.59 -17.57 12.43
N ASN A 42 28.08 -18.64 11.84
CA ASN A 42 28.80 -19.47 10.88
C ASN A 42 29.17 -18.65 9.63
N LEU A 43 28.21 -17.90 9.09
CA LEU A 43 28.42 -17.06 7.92
C LEU A 43 29.41 -15.91 8.22
N LEU A 44 29.36 -15.33 9.43
CA LEU A 44 30.35 -14.34 9.87
C LEU A 44 31.78 -14.92 9.88
N THR A 45 31.92 -16.16 10.34
CA THR A 45 33.22 -16.85 10.35
C THR A 45 33.73 -17.07 8.92
N GLU A 46 32.87 -17.43 8.00
CA GLU A 46 33.19 -17.56 6.58
C GLU A 46 33.56 -16.20 5.97
N ALA A 47 32.80 -15.15 6.23
CA ALA A 47 33.11 -13.80 5.81
C ALA A 47 34.47 -13.31 6.32
N GLN A 48 34.85 -13.66 7.56
CA GLN A 48 36.16 -13.38 8.12
C GLN A 48 37.29 -14.13 7.39
N ARG A 49 37.04 -15.38 7.02
CA ARG A 49 37.97 -16.15 6.19
C ARG A 49 38.20 -15.44 4.84
N PHE A 50 37.14 -15.08 4.14
CA PHE A 50 37.23 -14.34 2.87
C PHE A 50 37.91 -12.99 3.04
N ALA A 51 37.65 -12.26 4.12
CA ALA A 51 38.35 -10.99 4.39
C ALA A 51 39.87 -11.17 4.51
N ASN A 52 40.34 -12.28 5.09
CA ASN A 52 41.76 -12.57 5.22
C ASN A 52 42.38 -13.02 3.87
N GLU A 53 41.71 -13.90 3.15
CA GLU A 53 42.15 -14.36 1.82
C GLU A 53 42.21 -13.19 0.82
N PHE A 54 41.24 -12.30 0.86
CA PHE A 54 41.14 -11.15 -0.05
C PHE A 54 42.33 -10.20 0.03
N LYS A 55 43.05 -10.16 1.17
CA LYS A 55 44.29 -9.33 1.32
C LYS A 55 45.43 -9.77 0.40
N THR A 56 45.48 -11.05 0.02
CA THR A 56 46.59 -11.67 -0.70
C THR A 56 46.27 -12.10 -2.12
N VAL A 57 45.01 -12.05 -2.49
CA VAL A 57 44.55 -12.40 -3.84
C VAL A 57 45.08 -11.43 -4.87
N THR A 58 45.46 -11.95 -6.04
CA THR A 58 45.99 -11.17 -7.18
C THR A 58 44.92 -10.76 -8.19
N ASP A 59 43.83 -11.54 -8.30
CA ASP A 59 42.67 -11.23 -9.15
C ASP A 59 41.43 -10.99 -8.26
N ASP A 60 41.30 -9.75 -7.82
CA ASP A 60 40.26 -9.31 -6.92
C ASP A 60 38.84 -9.48 -7.51
N SER A 61 38.73 -9.29 -8.83
CA SER A 61 37.44 -9.36 -9.51
C SER A 61 36.91 -10.79 -9.57
N THR A 62 37.72 -11.71 -10.05
CA THR A 62 37.36 -13.14 -10.13
C THR A 62 37.08 -13.71 -8.73
N PHE A 63 37.91 -13.34 -7.73
CA PHE A 63 37.72 -13.82 -6.37
C PHE A 63 36.38 -13.33 -5.78
N ALA A 64 36.05 -12.06 -5.95
CA ALA A 64 34.78 -11.51 -5.46
C ALA A 64 33.58 -12.15 -6.17
N ILE A 65 33.62 -12.29 -7.50
CA ILE A 65 32.53 -12.90 -8.28
C ILE A 65 32.30 -14.36 -7.87
N SER A 66 33.38 -15.11 -7.63
CA SER A 66 33.28 -16.55 -7.31
C SER A 66 32.80 -16.82 -5.87
N ASN A 67 32.90 -15.85 -4.97
CA ASN A 67 32.59 -16.01 -3.55
C ASN A 67 31.46 -15.07 -3.04
N SER A 68 30.73 -14.43 -3.96
CA SER A 68 29.63 -13.51 -3.61
C SER A 68 28.30 -14.08 -4.08
N ASP A 69 27.28 -13.95 -3.25
CA ASP A 69 25.88 -14.24 -3.62
C ASP A 69 25.30 -13.13 -4.52
N SER A 70 25.93 -11.95 -4.51
CA SER A 70 25.52 -10.83 -5.35
C SER A 70 26.12 -10.92 -6.75
N LYS A 71 25.31 -10.60 -7.78
CA LYS A 71 25.79 -10.46 -9.17
C LYS A 71 26.63 -9.20 -9.38
N GLU A 72 26.57 -8.23 -8.46
CA GLU A 72 27.29 -6.95 -8.53
C GLU A 72 28.56 -6.96 -7.67
N ALA A 73 29.32 -8.05 -7.76
CA ALA A 73 30.53 -8.23 -6.98
C ALA A 73 31.68 -7.26 -7.35
N PHE A 74 31.57 -6.52 -8.45
CA PHE A 74 32.55 -5.52 -8.87
C PHE A 74 31.88 -4.25 -9.36
N THR A 75 31.98 -3.16 -8.59
CA THR A 75 31.26 -1.92 -8.84
C THR A 75 32.19 -0.70 -8.79
N LYS A 76 31.91 0.30 -9.61
CA LYS A 76 32.59 1.59 -9.59
C LYS A 76 31.70 2.63 -8.92
N PHE A 77 32.21 3.23 -7.86
CA PHE A 77 31.55 4.30 -7.11
C PHE A 77 32.24 5.64 -7.31
N ASN A 78 31.52 6.72 -7.11
CA ASN A 78 32.07 8.06 -6.88
C ASN A 78 31.67 8.52 -5.46
N ALA A 79 32.10 9.71 -5.08
CA ALA A 79 31.84 10.24 -3.74
C ALA A 79 30.34 10.28 -3.36
N SER A 80 29.45 10.50 -4.34
CA SER A 80 28.00 10.60 -4.09
C SER A 80 27.28 9.26 -4.01
N THR A 81 27.88 8.21 -4.54
CA THR A 81 27.29 6.85 -4.61
C THR A 81 28.00 5.86 -3.70
N LEU A 82 29.05 6.29 -2.99
CA LEU A 82 29.82 5.43 -2.10
C LEU A 82 28.91 4.91 -0.96
N PRO A 83 28.84 3.59 -0.74
CA PRO A 83 28.05 3.02 0.34
C PRO A 83 28.46 3.55 1.72
N ALA A 84 27.50 3.64 2.65
CA ALA A 84 27.74 4.15 4.00
C ALA A 84 28.86 3.42 4.75
N GLY A 85 29.02 2.09 4.52
CA GLY A 85 30.11 1.28 5.08
C GLY A 85 31.52 1.65 4.58
N LEU A 86 31.59 2.44 3.50
CA LEU A 86 32.85 2.92 2.88
C LEU A 86 33.10 4.42 3.10
N ASN A 87 32.33 5.09 3.96
CA ASN A 87 32.39 6.55 4.15
C ASN A 87 33.55 7.05 5.03
N GLU A 88 34.57 6.24 5.28
CA GLU A 88 35.76 6.67 5.99
C GLU A 88 36.91 6.96 5.00
N PRO A 89 37.18 8.23 4.67
CA PRO A 89 38.18 8.58 3.62
C PRO A 89 39.58 8.01 3.88
N SER A 90 39.97 7.87 5.15
CA SER A 90 41.25 7.28 5.54
C SER A 90 41.40 5.81 5.20
N LYS A 91 40.30 5.11 4.98
CA LYS A 91 40.26 3.68 4.62
C LYS A 91 40.14 3.45 3.10
N LEU A 92 39.87 4.50 2.32
CA LEU A 92 39.75 4.43 0.87
C LEU A 92 41.15 4.42 0.23
N VAL A 93 41.89 3.34 0.45
CA VAL A 93 43.25 3.14 -0.07
C VAL A 93 43.27 1.86 -0.91
N VAL A 94 43.95 1.88 -2.07
CA VAL A 94 44.06 0.70 -2.93
C VAL A 94 44.66 -0.46 -2.17
N GLY A 95 44.05 -1.63 -2.31
CA GLY A 95 44.42 -2.87 -1.61
C GLY A 95 43.82 -3.01 -0.21
N ASN A 96 43.21 -1.95 0.36
CA ASN A 96 42.60 -2.05 1.69
C ASN A 96 41.34 -2.92 1.62
N VAL A 97 41.25 -3.87 2.56
CA VAL A 97 40.07 -4.75 2.77
C VAL A 97 39.33 -4.30 4.03
N MET A 98 38.06 -4.07 3.88
CA MET A 98 37.15 -3.65 4.95
C MET A 98 36.03 -4.68 5.13
N GLY A 99 35.60 -4.83 6.37
CA GLY A 99 34.61 -5.83 6.74
C GLY A 99 35.21 -7.06 7.42
N PRO A 100 34.43 -8.10 7.70
CA PRO A 100 32.99 -8.16 7.39
C PRO A 100 32.17 -7.18 8.23
N TYR A 101 31.17 -6.57 7.61
CA TYR A 101 30.15 -5.78 8.30
C TYR A 101 28.76 -6.20 7.80
N LEU A 102 27.77 -6.06 8.70
CA LEU A 102 26.38 -6.41 8.39
C LEU A 102 25.69 -5.23 7.67
N ASP A 103 25.10 -5.53 6.53
CA ASP A 103 24.30 -4.57 5.74
C ASP A 103 23.12 -5.29 5.06
N ASN A 104 21.89 -4.86 5.36
CA ASN A 104 20.66 -5.38 4.76
C ASN A 104 20.54 -6.92 4.80
N GLY A 105 20.90 -7.55 5.91
CA GLY A 105 20.78 -9.01 6.07
C GLY A 105 21.90 -9.83 5.42
N ALA A 106 22.96 -9.16 4.96
CA ALA A 106 24.16 -9.81 4.40
C ALA A 106 25.41 -9.34 5.11
N TYR A 107 26.42 -10.21 5.19
CA TYR A 107 27.78 -9.81 5.54
C TYR A 107 28.50 -9.38 4.27
N LYS A 108 29.16 -8.20 4.32
CA LYS A 108 29.93 -7.65 3.21
C LYS A 108 31.40 -7.53 3.57
N VAL A 109 32.23 -8.00 2.66
CA VAL A 109 33.69 -7.78 2.67
C VAL A 109 34.03 -7.05 1.39
N VAL A 110 34.71 -5.91 1.50
CA VAL A 110 35.00 -5.04 0.37
C VAL A 110 36.49 -4.77 0.25
N LYS A 111 37.02 -4.71 -0.96
CA LYS A 111 38.41 -4.33 -1.27
C LYS A 111 38.41 -3.17 -2.26
N ILE A 112 39.19 -2.13 -1.97
CA ILE A 112 39.44 -1.05 -2.92
C ILE A 112 40.47 -1.51 -3.93
N VAL A 113 40.00 -1.79 -5.14
CA VAL A 113 40.87 -2.34 -6.21
C VAL A 113 41.61 -1.24 -6.96
N LYS A 114 40.93 -0.12 -7.22
CA LYS A 114 41.48 1.01 -7.97
C LYS A 114 40.85 2.32 -7.52
N ILE A 115 41.67 3.36 -7.44
CA ILE A 115 41.22 4.75 -7.33
C ILE A 115 41.56 5.43 -8.65
N GLY A 116 40.54 6.05 -9.25
CA GLY A 116 40.66 6.81 -10.50
C GLY A 116 40.01 8.18 -10.35
N SER A 117 39.77 8.82 -11.49
CA SER A 117 39.03 10.09 -11.53
C SER A 117 37.95 10.06 -12.61
N ASP A 118 36.95 10.89 -12.42
CA ASP A 118 35.89 11.14 -13.41
C ASP A 118 35.99 12.55 -13.97
N THR A 119 35.26 12.81 -15.02
CA THR A 119 35.09 14.17 -15.58
C THR A 119 34.14 15.03 -14.73
N THR A 120 33.22 14.40 -13.98
CA THR A 120 32.24 15.06 -13.11
C THR A 120 32.83 15.27 -11.72
N TYR A 121 32.74 16.48 -11.24
CA TYR A 121 33.10 16.83 -9.86
C TYR A 121 31.88 16.81 -8.94
N TYR A 122 32.10 16.37 -7.71
CA TYR A 122 31.11 16.31 -6.64
C TYR A 122 31.60 17.11 -5.43
N ALA A 123 30.66 17.68 -4.67
CA ALA A 123 30.93 18.29 -3.38
C ALA A 123 29.73 18.04 -2.46
N LYS A 124 29.93 18.16 -1.15
CA LYS A 124 28.84 18.07 -0.17
C LYS A 124 28.82 19.33 0.67
N ALA A 125 27.60 19.88 0.88
CA ALA A 125 27.43 21.10 1.69
C ALA A 125 26.09 21.10 2.40
N SER A 126 26.03 21.91 3.46
CA SER A 126 24.78 22.35 4.08
C SER A 126 24.59 23.83 3.82
N HIS A 127 23.34 24.30 3.75
CA HIS A 127 23.07 25.73 3.61
C HIS A 127 21.89 26.22 4.45
N ILE A 128 21.87 27.52 4.68
CA ILE A 128 20.71 28.24 5.23
C ILE A 128 20.34 29.31 4.21
N LEU A 129 19.18 29.13 3.58
CA LEU A 129 18.64 30.11 2.64
C LEU A 129 17.76 31.11 3.37
N ILE A 130 18.07 32.38 3.26
CA ILE A 130 17.25 33.51 3.72
C ILE A 130 16.70 34.20 2.48
N LYS A 131 15.43 33.96 2.17
CA LYS A 131 14.74 34.62 1.05
C LYS A 131 14.38 36.07 1.41
N TRP A 132 14.33 36.93 0.42
CA TRP A 132 13.67 38.22 0.53
C TRP A 132 12.18 38.09 0.19
N GLU A 133 11.36 38.95 0.78
CA GLU A 133 9.89 38.87 0.60
C GLU A 133 9.46 39.34 -0.80
N ASN A 134 10.22 40.27 -1.38
CA ASN A 134 10.00 40.78 -2.73
C ASN A 134 11.31 41.36 -3.29
N GLU A 135 11.33 41.73 -4.58
CA GLU A 135 12.52 42.16 -5.31
C GLU A 135 12.97 43.62 -5.00
N THR A 136 12.39 44.30 -4.01
CA THR A 136 12.79 45.66 -3.63
C THR A 136 14.14 45.67 -2.90
N ASP A 137 14.93 46.76 -3.08
CA ASP A 137 16.22 46.93 -2.41
C ASP A 137 16.08 46.89 -0.89
N ALA A 138 14.98 47.41 -0.36
CA ALA A 138 14.69 47.38 1.08
C ALA A 138 14.51 45.95 1.61
N ALA A 139 13.73 45.14 0.90
CA ALA A 139 13.52 43.71 1.28
C ALA A 139 14.83 42.91 1.18
N LYS A 140 15.63 43.11 0.12
CA LYS A 140 16.95 42.50 -0.04
C LYS A 140 17.90 42.91 1.09
N LYS A 141 17.91 44.18 1.47
CA LYS A 141 18.72 44.69 2.57
C LYS A 141 18.34 44.03 3.90
N THR A 142 17.06 43.97 4.21
CA THR A 142 16.55 43.29 5.42
C THR A 142 16.95 41.81 5.48
N ALA A 143 16.79 41.07 4.37
CA ALA A 143 17.21 39.66 4.27
C ALA A 143 18.73 39.49 4.46
N LYS A 144 19.53 40.44 3.90
CA LYS A 144 20.99 40.43 4.05
C LYS A 144 21.42 40.68 5.49
N GLU A 145 20.78 41.62 6.18
CA GLU A 145 21.06 41.92 7.59
C GLU A 145 20.72 40.70 8.47
N LYS A 146 19.56 40.06 8.22
CA LYS A 146 19.18 38.80 8.90
C LYS A 146 20.19 37.69 8.64
N ALA A 147 20.59 37.47 7.39
CA ALA A 147 21.57 36.45 7.03
C ALA A 147 22.94 36.75 7.68
N ARG A 148 23.40 38.00 7.73
CA ARG A 148 24.63 38.39 8.41
C ARG A 148 24.60 38.12 9.91
N LYS A 149 23.46 38.39 10.56
CA LYS A 149 23.27 38.11 11.98
C LYS A 149 23.41 36.61 12.24
N VAL A 150 22.70 35.75 11.47
CA VAL A 150 22.77 34.30 11.58
C VAL A 150 24.19 33.79 11.33
N LEU A 151 24.86 34.27 10.29
CA LEU A 151 26.26 33.94 10.02
C LEU A 151 27.19 34.32 11.20
N GLY A 152 26.97 35.50 11.81
CA GLY A 152 27.72 35.93 12.99
C GLY A 152 27.52 35.00 14.19
N GLU A 153 26.29 34.56 14.43
CA GLU A 153 25.96 33.62 15.51
C GLU A 153 26.65 32.27 15.30
N ILE A 154 26.66 31.74 14.04
CA ILE A 154 27.34 30.49 13.69
C ILE A 154 28.85 30.63 13.85
N LYS A 155 29.45 31.78 13.44
CA LYS A 155 30.88 32.08 13.68
C LYS A 155 31.20 32.14 15.16
N GLY A 156 30.23 32.58 15.99
CA GLY A 156 30.33 32.59 17.45
C GLY A 156 30.13 31.22 18.12
N GLY A 157 29.95 30.14 17.35
CA GLY A 157 29.84 28.76 17.88
C GLY A 157 28.41 28.22 17.95
N ALA A 158 27.40 28.93 17.43
CA ALA A 158 26.05 28.38 17.34
C ALA A 158 26.00 27.21 16.34
N SER A 159 25.18 26.20 16.64
CA SER A 159 25.00 25.05 15.73
C SER A 159 24.41 25.45 14.40
N PHE A 160 25.11 25.12 13.30
CA PHE A 160 24.64 25.36 11.94
C PHE A 160 23.26 24.72 11.70
N ALA A 161 23.12 23.45 12.06
CA ALA A 161 21.88 22.70 11.86
C ALA A 161 20.70 23.28 12.68
N ALA A 162 20.95 23.77 13.89
CA ALA A 162 19.92 24.44 14.69
C ALA A 162 19.48 25.76 14.01
N LYS A 163 20.43 26.56 13.54
CA LYS A 163 20.17 27.81 12.83
C LYS A 163 19.47 27.58 11.48
N ALA A 164 19.79 26.48 10.80
CA ALA A 164 19.08 26.08 9.58
C ALA A 164 17.60 25.77 9.83
N ARG A 165 17.29 25.05 10.91
CA ARG A 165 15.90 24.76 11.29
C ARG A 165 15.13 26.02 11.72
N GLU A 166 15.81 26.96 12.38
CA GLU A 166 15.22 28.21 12.89
C GLU A 166 14.98 29.25 11.79
N PHE A 167 15.93 29.43 10.90
CA PHE A 167 15.94 30.54 9.94
C PHE A 167 15.84 30.14 8.47
N GLY A 168 16.10 28.88 8.13
CA GLY A 168 16.04 28.38 6.77
C GLY A 168 14.64 28.47 6.17
N THR A 169 14.54 28.92 4.93
CA THR A 169 13.28 29.19 4.24
C THR A 169 12.99 28.22 3.10
N ASP A 170 13.72 27.12 3.03
CA ASP A 170 13.57 26.07 2.00
C ASP A 170 13.39 24.68 2.61
N GLY A 171 13.20 23.68 1.74
CA GLY A 171 12.92 22.29 2.16
C GLY A 171 14.08 21.59 2.90
N THR A 172 15.29 22.17 2.91
CA THR A 172 16.45 21.59 3.64
C THR A 172 16.47 21.99 5.11
N ALA A 173 15.75 23.03 5.49
CA ALA A 173 15.71 23.57 6.85
C ALA A 173 15.40 22.51 7.91
N SER A 174 14.40 21.64 7.67
CA SER A 174 14.00 20.56 8.58
C SER A 174 15.12 19.52 8.80
N ARG A 175 16.01 19.34 7.82
CA ARG A 175 17.18 18.46 7.89
C ARG A 175 18.45 19.17 8.33
N GLY A 176 18.33 20.37 8.92
CA GLY A 176 19.49 21.16 9.36
C GLY A 176 20.28 21.79 8.23
N GLY A 177 19.65 21.98 7.07
CA GLY A 177 20.25 22.60 5.89
C GLY A 177 21.05 21.63 5.01
N ASP A 178 21.07 20.33 5.30
CA ASP A 178 21.86 19.35 4.54
C ASP A 178 21.32 19.19 3.13
N LEU A 179 22.15 19.50 2.13
CA LEU A 179 21.91 19.30 0.71
C LEU A 179 22.34 17.92 0.21
N GLY A 180 23.14 17.20 1.01
CA GLY A 180 23.83 15.99 0.54
C GLY A 180 24.91 16.30 -0.49
N TRP A 181 25.30 15.25 -1.24
CA TRP A 181 26.19 15.37 -2.37
C TRP A 181 25.49 15.97 -3.60
N PHE A 182 26.19 16.82 -4.31
CA PHE A 182 25.73 17.35 -5.60
C PHE A 182 26.90 17.45 -6.60
N SER A 183 26.58 17.25 -7.87
CA SER A 183 27.55 17.34 -8.96
C SER A 183 27.62 18.75 -9.57
N SER A 184 28.65 18.97 -10.36
CA SER A 184 28.75 20.18 -11.18
C SER A 184 27.52 20.33 -12.10
N GLY A 185 26.94 21.54 -12.11
CA GLY A 185 25.75 21.87 -12.91
C GLY A 185 24.41 21.70 -12.19
N GLN A 186 24.38 21.07 -11.01
CA GLN A 186 23.13 20.90 -10.24
C GLN A 186 22.73 22.12 -9.43
N MET A 187 23.68 22.97 -9.05
CA MET A 187 23.42 24.19 -8.26
C MET A 187 23.57 25.44 -9.10
N VAL A 188 22.88 26.51 -8.69
CA VAL A 188 23.06 27.81 -9.34
C VAL A 188 24.51 28.29 -9.26
N LYS A 189 25.00 28.93 -10.34
CA LYS A 189 26.41 29.27 -10.51
C LYS A 189 27.09 29.92 -9.31
N PRO A 190 26.50 30.96 -8.65
CA PRO A 190 27.15 31.59 -7.50
C PRO A 190 27.34 30.62 -6.32
N PHE A 191 26.34 29.81 -6.03
CA PHE A 191 26.38 28.80 -4.98
C PHE A 191 27.44 27.72 -5.28
N GLN A 192 27.36 27.14 -6.48
CA GLN A 192 28.32 26.10 -6.92
C GLN A 192 29.76 26.64 -6.86
N LYS A 193 30.00 27.86 -7.37
CA LYS A 193 31.31 28.46 -7.35
C LYS A 193 31.85 28.58 -5.92
N ALA A 194 31.05 29.09 -4.99
CA ALA A 194 31.45 29.24 -3.59
C ALA A 194 31.85 27.91 -2.94
N VAL A 195 31.07 26.83 -3.17
CA VAL A 195 31.38 25.50 -2.63
C VAL A 195 32.59 24.86 -3.34
N PHE A 196 32.65 24.93 -4.67
CA PHE A 196 33.68 24.27 -5.47
C PHE A 196 35.06 24.93 -5.39
N ASP A 197 35.11 26.21 -5.04
CA ASP A 197 36.36 26.93 -4.81
C ASP A 197 36.93 26.74 -3.40
N ALA A 198 36.11 26.19 -2.46
CA ALA A 198 36.54 25.90 -1.11
C ALA A 198 37.69 24.89 -1.09
N LYS A 199 38.76 25.19 -0.36
CA LYS A 199 39.96 24.33 -0.23
C LYS A 199 39.94 23.45 1.02
N LYS A 200 38.98 23.69 1.93
CA LYS A 200 38.77 22.93 3.18
C LYS A 200 37.29 22.90 3.53
N THR A 201 36.90 21.93 4.30
CA THR A 201 35.57 21.84 4.93
C THR A 201 35.38 22.97 5.95
N GLY A 202 34.11 23.32 6.22
CA GLY A 202 33.71 24.31 7.19
C GLY A 202 32.89 25.44 6.59
N LEU A 203 32.61 26.45 7.42
CA LEU A 203 31.77 27.58 7.10
C LEU A 203 32.45 28.51 6.06
N ILE A 204 31.71 28.84 5.00
CA ILE A 204 32.14 29.91 4.07
C ILE A 204 32.00 31.27 4.78
N GLY A 205 33.08 32.04 4.71
CA GLY A 205 33.23 33.28 5.50
C GLY A 205 32.22 34.39 5.20
N ASP A 206 31.67 34.43 3.99
CA ASP A 206 30.74 35.45 3.51
C ASP A 206 29.43 34.87 3.03
N LEU A 207 28.40 35.72 2.91
CA LEU A 207 27.11 35.36 2.33
C LEU A 207 27.26 35.18 0.82
N VAL A 208 26.56 34.15 0.29
CA VAL A 208 26.46 33.92 -1.15
C VAL A 208 25.07 34.34 -1.61
N GLU A 209 25.04 35.36 -2.50
CA GLU A 209 23.81 35.84 -3.09
C GLU A 209 23.45 35.06 -4.36
N THR A 210 22.19 34.67 -4.47
CA THR A 210 21.64 34.01 -5.67
C THR A 210 20.28 34.62 -5.98
N GLN A 211 19.67 34.24 -7.07
CA GLN A 211 18.29 34.62 -7.41
C GLN A 211 17.24 34.17 -6.38
N TYR A 212 17.57 33.29 -5.45
CA TYR A 212 16.65 32.73 -4.44
C TYR A 212 16.79 33.44 -3.07
N GLY A 213 17.86 34.17 -2.84
CA GLY A 213 18.13 34.81 -1.56
C GLY A 213 19.61 34.79 -1.18
N TYR A 214 19.88 35.06 0.09
CA TYR A 214 21.20 34.95 0.70
C TYR A 214 21.42 33.59 1.32
N HIS A 215 22.52 32.93 0.96
CA HIS A 215 22.91 31.63 1.49
C HIS A 215 24.06 31.79 2.49
N ILE A 216 23.94 31.15 3.63
CA ILE A 216 25.03 30.81 4.54
C ILE A 216 25.38 29.36 4.23
N ILE A 217 26.63 29.06 3.97
CA ILE A 217 27.04 27.75 3.44
C ILE A 217 28.13 27.14 4.33
N GLU A 218 27.95 25.88 4.67
CA GLU A 218 28.98 25.05 5.31
C GLU A 218 29.36 23.91 4.36
N VAL A 219 30.62 23.88 3.95
CA VAL A 219 31.16 22.81 3.10
C VAL A 219 31.47 21.62 3.99
N THR A 220 30.80 20.50 3.77
CA THR A 220 30.99 19.25 4.52
C THR A 220 31.92 18.26 3.81
N SER A 221 32.04 18.38 2.47
CA SER A 221 33.11 17.76 1.70
C SER A 221 33.55 18.68 0.55
N VAL A 222 34.86 18.87 0.41
CA VAL A 222 35.41 19.68 -0.68
C VAL A 222 35.22 19.01 -2.04
N LYS A 223 35.33 19.81 -3.10
CA LYS A 223 35.21 19.32 -4.47
C LYS A 223 36.21 18.21 -4.77
N GLU A 224 35.71 17.07 -5.19
CA GLU A 224 36.48 15.93 -5.65
C GLU A 224 35.86 15.28 -6.88
N ASN A 225 36.63 14.48 -7.60
CA ASN A 225 36.16 13.67 -8.72
C ASN A 225 36.72 12.24 -8.65
N ALA A 226 37.11 11.81 -7.48
CA ALA A 226 37.61 10.46 -7.26
C ALA A 226 36.52 9.40 -7.57
N THR A 227 37.00 8.31 -8.18
CA THR A 227 36.20 7.12 -8.38
C THR A 227 36.91 5.92 -7.80
N TYR A 228 36.10 5.03 -7.21
CA TYR A 228 36.56 3.86 -6.47
C TYR A 228 36.05 2.61 -7.17
N SER A 229 36.91 1.79 -7.74
CA SER A 229 36.54 0.44 -8.16
C SER A 229 36.67 -0.47 -6.97
N VAL A 230 35.55 -1.09 -6.60
CA VAL A 230 35.40 -1.88 -5.39
C VAL A 230 35.00 -3.30 -5.77
N ALA A 231 35.73 -4.28 -5.26
CA ALA A 231 35.33 -5.67 -5.31
C ALA A 231 34.64 -6.02 -3.97
N THR A 232 33.47 -6.60 -4.04
CA THR A 232 32.59 -6.87 -2.91
C THR A 232 32.22 -8.35 -2.87
N ILE A 233 32.49 -9.00 -1.73
CA ILE A 233 31.93 -10.31 -1.39
C ILE A 233 30.73 -10.03 -0.51
N GLU A 234 29.54 -10.42 -0.94
CA GLU A 234 28.30 -10.30 -0.20
C GLU A 234 27.75 -11.69 0.07
N LEU A 235 27.55 -12.01 1.34
CA LEU A 235 27.06 -13.31 1.81
C LEU A 235 25.72 -13.10 2.49
N GLN A 236 24.65 -13.60 1.89
CA GLN A 236 23.29 -13.49 2.41
C GLN A 236 23.09 -14.41 3.61
N ILE A 237 22.53 -13.87 4.69
CA ILE A 237 22.17 -14.68 5.85
C ILE A 237 20.90 -15.47 5.52
N THR A 238 21.06 -16.75 5.20
CA THR A 238 19.98 -17.69 4.91
C THR A 238 19.89 -18.77 5.96
N PRO A 239 18.69 -19.37 6.18
CA PRO A 239 18.54 -20.51 7.07
C PRO A 239 19.35 -21.71 6.55
N SER A 240 20.15 -22.34 7.42
CA SER A 240 20.81 -23.61 7.14
C SER A 240 19.82 -24.78 7.14
N ASP A 241 20.25 -25.92 6.63
CA ASP A 241 19.50 -27.18 6.69
C ASP A 241 19.10 -27.54 8.13
N ASP A 242 19.98 -27.30 9.10
CA ASP A 242 19.68 -27.53 10.53
C ASP A 242 18.54 -26.63 11.01
N THR A 243 18.54 -25.37 10.60
CA THR A 243 17.47 -24.41 10.94
C THR A 243 16.15 -24.79 10.26
N GLN A 244 16.19 -25.20 8.99
CA GLN A 244 15.03 -25.70 8.25
C GLN A 244 14.46 -26.97 8.92
N ASN A 245 15.33 -27.95 9.21
CA ASN A 245 14.94 -29.18 9.92
C ASN A 245 14.34 -28.90 11.30
N ALA A 246 14.88 -27.95 12.04
CA ALA A 246 14.34 -27.58 13.35
C ALA A 246 12.93 -26.98 13.23
N ALA A 247 12.67 -26.14 12.23
CA ALA A 247 11.33 -25.60 11.95
C ALA A 247 10.35 -26.70 11.51
N TYR A 248 10.78 -27.59 10.64
CA TYR A 248 9.98 -28.74 10.19
C TYR A 248 9.62 -29.67 11.37
N LEU A 249 10.57 -29.99 12.24
CA LEU A 249 10.31 -30.82 13.43
C LEU A 249 9.34 -30.15 14.41
N LYS A 250 9.37 -28.83 14.54
CA LYS A 250 8.36 -28.09 15.33
C LYS A 250 6.97 -28.27 14.74
N ALA A 251 6.82 -28.15 13.41
CA ALA A 251 5.55 -28.36 12.71
C ALA A 251 5.07 -29.81 12.87
N GLN A 252 5.94 -30.78 12.71
CA GLN A 252 5.66 -32.20 12.94
C GLN A 252 5.20 -32.51 14.38
N ASN A 253 5.90 -31.97 15.38
CA ASN A 253 5.53 -32.12 16.78
C ASN A 253 4.19 -31.44 17.11
N PHE A 254 3.89 -30.34 16.43
CA PHE A 254 2.62 -29.65 16.59
C PHE A 254 1.46 -30.52 16.07
N LEU A 255 1.56 -31.12 14.90
CA LEU A 255 0.46 -31.93 14.36
C LEU A 255 0.20 -33.23 15.13
N ALA A 256 1.18 -33.70 15.90
CA ALA A 256 1.00 -34.92 16.68
C ALA A 256 -0.06 -34.72 17.79
N GLN A 257 -0.95 -35.73 17.96
CA GLN A 257 -1.96 -35.79 19.01
C GLN A 257 -3.07 -34.71 18.88
N ILE A 258 -3.39 -34.25 17.68
CA ILE A 258 -4.54 -33.38 17.42
C ILE A 258 -5.60 -34.18 16.67
N ALA A 259 -6.82 -34.23 17.22
CA ALA A 259 -7.93 -34.97 16.63
C ALA A 259 -9.06 -34.06 16.09
N ASN A 260 -9.13 -32.82 16.51
CA ASN A 260 -10.20 -31.89 16.12
C ASN A 260 -9.78 -30.42 16.21
N VAL A 261 -10.63 -29.52 15.69
CA VAL A 261 -10.39 -28.06 15.66
C VAL A 261 -10.15 -27.46 17.06
N ASN A 262 -10.85 -27.95 18.08
CA ASN A 262 -10.70 -27.40 19.43
C ASN A 262 -9.30 -27.72 19.99
N GLU A 263 -8.86 -28.97 19.87
CA GLU A 263 -7.52 -29.40 20.27
C GLU A 263 -6.43 -28.66 19.49
N PHE A 264 -6.65 -28.43 18.19
CA PHE A 264 -5.75 -27.61 17.36
C PHE A 264 -5.58 -26.21 17.93
N LYS A 265 -6.69 -25.52 18.23
CA LYS A 265 -6.67 -24.15 18.79
C LYS A 265 -6.07 -24.12 20.20
N GLU A 266 -6.38 -25.09 21.03
CA GLU A 266 -5.83 -25.21 22.39
C GLU A 266 -4.33 -25.43 22.38
N LYS A 267 -3.83 -26.33 21.53
CA LYS A 267 -2.41 -26.61 21.40
C LYS A 267 -1.65 -25.40 20.85
N ALA A 268 -2.19 -24.73 19.84
CA ALA A 268 -1.61 -23.50 19.30
C ALA A 268 -1.48 -22.44 20.38
N LYS A 269 -2.54 -22.24 21.19
CA LYS A 269 -2.54 -21.30 22.31
C LYS A 269 -1.48 -21.67 23.37
N LYS A 270 -1.37 -22.95 23.70
CA LYS A 270 -0.37 -23.44 24.68
C LYS A 270 1.07 -23.21 24.20
N GLU A 271 1.31 -23.33 22.91
CA GLU A 271 2.62 -23.15 22.29
C GLU A 271 2.85 -21.69 21.83
N ASN A 272 1.95 -20.75 22.17
CA ASN A 272 1.98 -19.33 21.75
C ASN A 272 2.05 -19.15 20.23
N LEU A 273 1.39 -20.05 19.47
CA LEU A 273 1.29 -19.96 18.02
C LEU A 273 0.01 -19.22 17.61
N PHE A 274 0.12 -18.45 16.56
CA PHE A 274 -1.03 -17.68 16.03
C PHE A 274 -1.83 -18.55 15.05
N VAL A 275 -3.10 -18.82 15.40
CA VAL A 275 -4.03 -19.52 14.50
C VAL A 275 -4.63 -18.52 13.54
N GLN A 276 -4.43 -18.74 12.25
CA GLN A 276 -5.07 -17.99 11.18
C GLN A 276 -6.26 -18.79 10.62
N GLU A 277 -7.31 -18.10 10.20
CA GLU A 277 -8.50 -18.69 9.62
C GLU A 277 -8.68 -18.23 8.17
N ALA A 278 -9.00 -19.17 7.29
CA ALA A 278 -9.33 -18.91 5.91
C ALA A 278 -10.67 -19.58 5.59
N ASN A 279 -11.67 -18.73 5.34
CA ASN A 279 -13.04 -19.17 5.16
C ASN A 279 -13.48 -19.06 3.70
N ASP A 280 -14.43 -19.90 3.31
CA ASP A 280 -15.10 -19.88 2.01
C ASP A 280 -14.14 -19.96 0.80
N LEU A 281 -13.03 -20.68 0.96
CA LEU A 281 -12.06 -20.93 -0.10
C LEU A 281 -12.68 -21.74 -1.24
N SER A 282 -12.51 -21.29 -2.47
CA SER A 282 -12.92 -22.01 -3.67
C SER A 282 -11.82 -22.95 -4.18
N SER A 283 -12.20 -23.97 -4.96
CA SER A 283 -11.24 -24.93 -5.54
C SER A 283 -10.24 -24.28 -6.53
N SER A 284 -10.56 -23.11 -7.06
CA SER A 284 -9.71 -22.37 -8.01
C SER A 284 -8.69 -21.44 -7.36
N GLU A 285 -8.78 -21.22 -6.06
CA GLU A 285 -7.85 -20.36 -5.37
C GLU A 285 -6.43 -20.90 -5.31
N ARG A 286 -5.46 -19.99 -5.26
CA ARG A 286 -4.04 -20.31 -5.16
C ARG A 286 -3.37 -19.68 -3.95
N ARG A 287 -4.00 -18.67 -3.36
CA ARG A 287 -3.44 -17.90 -2.24
C ARG A 287 -4.32 -18.02 -1.02
N ILE A 288 -3.69 -18.14 0.14
CA ILE A 288 -4.37 -18.14 1.43
C ILE A 288 -3.70 -17.07 2.32
N GLY A 289 -4.41 -15.96 2.55
CA GLY A 289 -3.87 -14.88 3.36
C GLY A 289 -2.49 -14.42 2.89
N ASN A 290 -1.52 -14.42 3.78
CA ASN A 290 -0.14 -13.99 3.52
C ASN A 290 0.82 -15.14 3.13
N LEU A 291 0.30 -16.36 2.94
CA LEU A 291 1.14 -17.55 2.65
C LEU A 291 1.67 -17.61 1.20
N GLY A 292 1.37 -16.60 0.36
CA GLY A 292 1.79 -16.65 -1.03
C GLY A 292 1.03 -17.71 -1.84
N ASP A 293 1.74 -18.53 -2.65
CA ASP A 293 1.12 -19.63 -3.40
C ASP A 293 0.92 -20.86 -2.48
N ALA A 294 -0.31 -21.01 -2.04
CA ALA A 294 -0.76 -22.10 -1.17
C ALA A 294 -1.60 -23.16 -1.92
N ARG A 295 -1.34 -23.33 -3.23
CA ARG A 295 -2.12 -24.25 -4.09
C ARG A 295 -2.16 -25.67 -3.53
N GLN A 296 -1.07 -26.16 -2.96
CA GLN A 296 -1.02 -27.49 -2.34
C GLN A 296 -2.02 -27.65 -1.18
N MET A 297 -2.24 -26.59 -0.38
CA MET A 297 -3.23 -26.59 0.69
C MET A 297 -4.66 -26.66 0.14
N ILE A 298 -4.96 -25.92 -0.93
CA ILE A 298 -6.27 -25.96 -1.60
C ILE A 298 -6.50 -27.35 -2.20
N THR A 299 -5.49 -27.94 -2.85
CA THR A 299 -5.58 -29.30 -3.41
C THR A 299 -5.88 -30.32 -2.32
N TRP A 300 -5.15 -30.28 -1.19
CA TRP A 300 -5.42 -31.14 -0.04
C TRP A 300 -6.84 -30.92 0.49
N LEU A 301 -7.26 -29.66 0.65
CA LEU A 301 -8.54 -29.28 1.20
C LEU A 301 -9.71 -29.89 0.40
N TYR A 302 -9.60 -29.92 -0.94
CA TYR A 302 -10.64 -30.42 -1.84
C TYR A 302 -10.54 -31.89 -2.14
N ARG A 303 -9.34 -32.47 -2.14
CA ARG A 303 -9.14 -33.88 -2.41
C ARG A 303 -9.32 -34.75 -1.16
N ASP A 304 -8.67 -34.37 -0.08
CA ASP A 304 -8.50 -35.20 1.12
C ASP A 304 -9.18 -34.62 2.36
N GLY A 305 -9.52 -33.32 2.34
CA GLY A 305 -10.05 -32.59 3.50
C GLY A 305 -11.44 -33.08 3.91
N LYS A 306 -11.59 -33.33 5.21
CA LYS A 306 -12.87 -33.50 5.93
C LYS A 306 -12.83 -32.62 7.15
N VAL A 307 -13.99 -32.19 7.63
CA VAL A 307 -14.07 -31.39 8.87
C VAL A 307 -13.35 -32.17 9.99
N ASP A 308 -12.55 -31.46 10.77
CA ASP A 308 -11.64 -31.96 11.79
C ASP A 308 -10.43 -32.76 11.26
N LYS A 309 -10.27 -32.92 9.95
CA LYS A 309 -9.06 -33.54 9.42
C LYS A 309 -7.91 -32.55 9.44
N ILE A 310 -6.80 -32.96 10.07
CA ILE A 310 -5.53 -32.23 10.05
C ILE A 310 -4.73 -32.66 8.81
N SER A 311 -3.96 -31.71 8.25
CA SER A 311 -3.04 -31.94 7.13
C SER A 311 -1.73 -32.57 7.58
N ASP A 312 -0.95 -33.04 6.62
CA ASP A 312 0.50 -33.14 6.77
C ASP A 312 1.12 -31.74 6.83
N VAL A 313 2.41 -31.64 7.10
CA VAL A 313 3.15 -30.39 7.04
C VAL A 313 3.28 -29.97 5.57
N PHE A 314 2.78 -28.78 5.25
CA PHE A 314 3.02 -28.13 3.95
C PHE A 314 4.33 -27.35 4.01
N ASP A 315 5.10 -27.44 2.95
CA ASP A 315 6.29 -26.63 2.71
C ASP A 315 5.90 -25.49 1.75
N LEU A 316 5.93 -24.26 2.26
CA LEU A 316 5.58 -23.04 1.53
C LEU A 316 6.77 -22.06 1.60
N ASP A 317 7.77 -22.31 0.73
CA ASP A 317 8.98 -21.50 0.57
C ASP A 317 9.74 -21.24 1.89
N ASP A 318 9.30 -20.24 2.66
CA ASP A 318 9.95 -19.79 3.90
C ASP A 318 9.16 -20.18 5.18
N THR A 319 8.14 -21.01 5.06
CA THR A 319 7.24 -21.33 6.19
C THR A 319 6.67 -22.74 6.05
N TYR A 320 6.85 -23.57 7.08
CA TYR A 320 6.09 -24.80 7.22
C TYR A 320 4.71 -24.51 7.79
N VAL A 321 3.68 -25.13 7.24
CA VAL A 321 2.28 -24.88 7.64
C VAL A 321 1.59 -26.18 7.98
N VAL A 322 0.86 -26.18 9.10
CA VAL A 322 -0.09 -27.22 9.49
C VAL A 322 -1.49 -26.66 9.46
N ALA A 323 -2.40 -27.30 8.77
CA ALA A 323 -3.79 -26.86 8.62
C ALA A 323 -4.77 -27.91 9.13
N ILE A 324 -5.95 -27.44 9.55
CA ILE A 324 -7.09 -28.28 9.88
C ILE A 324 -8.34 -27.76 9.19
N MET A 325 -9.11 -28.65 8.56
CA MET A 325 -10.36 -28.25 7.90
C MET A 325 -11.43 -27.94 8.94
N THR A 326 -11.99 -26.72 8.89
CA THR A 326 -12.99 -26.24 9.84
C THR A 326 -14.42 -26.25 9.31
N GLY A 327 -14.60 -26.31 8.00
CA GLY A 327 -15.93 -26.28 7.41
C GLY A 327 -15.99 -26.62 5.94
N LYS A 328 -17.20 -27.02 5.52
CA LYS A 328 -17.57 -27.24 4.12
C LYS A 328 -18.91 -26.57 3.86
N MET A 329 -19.04 -25.94 2.72
CA MET A 329 -20.31 -25.47 2.18
C MET A 329 -20.49 -26.10 0.79
N ASP A 330 -21.59 -26.80 0.60
CA ASP A 330 -21.91 -27.37 -0.70
C ASP A 330 -22.44 -26.28 -1.65
N GLU A 331 -22.35 -26.55 -2.95
CA GLU A 331 -22.94 -25.69 -3.97
C GLU A 331 -24.44 -25.54 -3.74
N GLY A 332 -24.97 -24.34 -3.87
CA GLY A 332 -26.39 -24.08 -3.68
C GLY A 332 -26.65 -22.67 -3.13
N PHE A 333 -27.31 -22.58 -1.99
CA PHE A 333 -27.61 -21.30 -1.34
C PHE A 333 -27.02 -21.28 0.06
N LYS A 334 -26.38 -20.19 0.44
CA LYS A 334 -25.88 -19.99 1.81
C LYS A 334 -27.02 -20.18 2.80
N PRO A 335 -26.85 -21.00 3.85
CA PRO A 335 -27.87 -21.18 4.89
C PRO A 335 -28.26 -19.83 5.52
N PHE A 336 -29.53 -19.69 5.90
CA PHE A 336 -30.05 -18.48 6.54
C PHE A 336 -29.19 -17.97 7.70
N GLU A 337 -28.73 -18.87 8.56
CA GLU A 337 -27.91 -18.53 9.73
C GLU A 337 -26.56 -17.89 9.34
N LYS A 338 -26.01 -18.23 8.18
CA LYS A 338 -24.76 -17.62 7.66
C LYS A 338 -24.94 -16.24 7.08
N VAL A 339 -26.14 -15.87 6.62
CA VAL A 339 -26.43 -14.57 6.01
C VAL A 339 -27.22 -13.65 6.93
N LYS A 340 -27.67 -14.13 8.07
CA LYS A 340 -28.52 -13.41 9.03
C LYS A 340 -27.91 -12.06 9.47
N GLU A 341 -26.63 -12.04 9.78
CA GLU A 341 -25.94 -10.81 10.17
C GLU A 341 -25.85 -9.80 9.02
N GLU A 342 -25.56 -10.29 7.82
CA GLU A 342 -25.46 -9.48 6.59
C GLU A 342 -26.80 -8.80 6.25
N ILE A 343 -27.91 -9.54 6.34
CA ILE A 343 -29.23 -9.03 5.96
C ILE A 343 -29.90 -8.20 7.06
N THR A 344 -29.50 -8.34 8.31
CA THR A 344 -30.11 -7.64 9.46
C THR A 344 -30.16 -6.11 9.28
N PRO A 345 -29.09 -5.41 8.88
CA PRO A 345 -29.15 -3.97 8.65
C PRO A 345 -30.07 -3.60 7.48
N ILE A 346 -30.12 -4.42 6.45
CA ILE A 346 -30.96 -4.19 5.26
C ILE A 346 -32.43 -4.25 5.67
N VAL A 347 -32.84 -5.34 6.32
CA VAL A 347 -34.23 -5.54 6.77
C VAL A 347 -34.62 -4.49 7.84
N LYS A 348 -33.68 -4.12 8.72
CA LYS A 348 -33.92 -3.03 9.70
C LYS A 348 -34.24 -1.71 9.00
N ASN A 349 -33.55 -1.38 7.92
CA ASN A 349 -33.81 -0.17 7.15
C ASN A 349 -35.17 -0.26 6.41
N GLN A 350 -35.49 -1.42 5.83
CA GLN A 350 -36.78 -1.63 5.20
C GLN A 350 -37.96 -1.44 6.21
N VAL A 351 -37.88 -2.08 7.37
CA VAL A 351 -38.94 -1.95 8.44
C VAL A 351 -39.04 -0.51 8.95
N LYS A 352 -37.92 0.20 9.06
CA LYS A 352 -37.92 1.64 9.38
C LYS A 352 -38.60 2.44 8.27
N GLY A 353 -38.26 2.17 7.01
CA GLY A 353 -38.86 2.82 5.85
C GLY A 353 -40.37 2.65 5.81
N GLU A 354 -40.87 1.43 6.02
CA GLU A 354 -42.32 1.12 6.08
C GLU A 354 -43.03 1.95 7.15
N LYS A 355 -42.48 2.01 8.36
CA LYS A 355 -43.05 2.82 9.46
C LYS A 355 -43.04 4.32 9.17
N ILE A 356 -42.02 4.82 8.49
CA ILE A 356 -41.94 6.22 8.08
C ILE A 356 -42.98 6.50 6.99
N ILE A 357 -43.11 5.59 6.00
CA ILE A 357 -44.12 5.70 4.93
C ILE A 357 -45.54 5.76 5.54
N GLU A 358 -45.84 4.86 6.46
CA GLU A 358 -47.13 4.84 7.17
C GLU A 358 -47.41 6.17 7.90
N LYS A 359 -46.40 6.66 8.65
CA LYS A 359 -46.50 7.94 9.36
C LYS A 359 -46.70 9.12 8.41
N LEU A 360 -45.96 9.15 7.29
CA LEU A 360 -46.04 10.22 6.29
C LEU A 360 -47.35 10.15 5.46
N ALA A 361 -47.86 8.96 5.18
CA ALA A 361 -49.11 8.79 4.43
C ALA A 361 -50.31 9.35 5.14
N ALA A 362 -50.27 9.47 6.48
CA ALA A 362 -51.31 10.06 7.31
C ALA A 362 -51.25 11.61 7.33
N GLN A 363 -50.17 12.23 6.86
CA GLN A 363 -49.98 13.68 6.90
C GLN A 363 -50.66 14.35 5.68
N LYS A 364 -51.21 15.52 5.92
CA LYS A 364 -51.84 16.38 4.89
C LYS A 364 -51.14 17.75 4.91
N GLY A 365 -51.25 18.51 3.84
CA GLY A 365 -50.67 19.85 3.75
C GLY A 365 -49.55 19.96 2.71
N THR A 366 -48.79 21.04 2.74
CA THR A 366 -47.59 21.25 1.86
C THR A 366 -46.43 20.38 2.28
N LEU A 367 -45.38 20.29 1.45
CA LEU A 367 -44.17 19.53 1.80
C LEU A 367 -43.49 20.12 3.04
N GLU A 368 -43.50 21.45 3.19
CA GLU A 368 -42.97 22.17 4.34
C GLU A 368 -43.71 21.86 5.63
N GLU A 369 -45.06 21.82 5.56
CA GLU A 369 -45.90 21.46 6.70
C GLU A 369 -45.69 20.02 7.11
N ILE A 370 -45.58 19.09 6.16
CA ILE A 370 -45.29 17.66 6.40
C ILE A 370 -43.89 17.50 7.03
N ALA A 371 -42.88 18.18 6.49
CA ALA A 371 -41.54 18.14 7.05
C ALA A 371 -41.47 18.69 8.46
N THR A 372 -42.13 19.81 8.71
CA THR A 372 -42.22 20.43 10.04
C THR A 372 -42.92 19.50 11.04
N ALA A 373 -44.05 18.87 10.64
CA ALA A 373 -44.77 17.91 11.47
C ALA A 373 -43.99 16.62 11.74
N TYR A 374 -43.14 16.20 10.81
CA TYR A 374 -42.24 15.05 11.00
C TYR A 374 -41.12 15.34 11.99
N GLY A 375 -40.53 16.53 11.92
CA GLY A 375 -39.51 17.02 12.83
C GLY A 375 -38.13 17.20 12.18
N LYS A 376 -37.09 17.34 13.00
CA LYS A 376 -35.72 17.71 12.59
C LYS A 376 -35.05 16.76 11.58
N ASP A 377 -35.54 15.54 11.44
CA ASP A 377 -34.96 14.53 10.54
C ASP A 377 -35.62 14.58 9.16
N ALA A 378 -36.47 15.57 8.87
CA ALA A 378 -37.03 15.82 7.56
C ALA A 378 -36.59 17.19 7.02
N SER A 379 -36.33 17.26 5.72
CA SER A 379 -36.01 18.50 5.00
C SER A 379 -36.74 18.55 3.67
N VAL A 380 -37.09 19.75 3.22
CA VAL A 380 -37.56 20.00 1.88
C VAL A 380 -36.42 20.54 1.04
N ASN A 381 -36.18 19.89 -0.10
CA ASN A 381 -35.12 20.28 -1.03
C ASN A 381 -35.72 20.43 -2.42
N SER A 382 -35.18 21.37 -3.20
CA SER A 382 -35.54 21.52 -4.61
C SER A 382 -34.40 21.05 -5.50
N ALA A 383 -34.75 20.47 -6.65
CA ALA A 383 -33.80 20.07 -7.67
C ALA A 383 -34.30 20.53 -9.04
N SER A 384 -33.41 21.12 -9.82
CA SER A 384 -33.66 21.57 -11.22
C SER A 384 -32.79 20.81 -12.20
N ASP A 385 -33.13 20.95 -13.48
CA ASP A 385 -32.36 20.37 -14.61
C ASP A 385 -32.14 18.84 -14.55
N ILE A 386 -33.06 18.15 -13.86
CA ILE A 386 -33.04 16.69 -13.79
C ILE A 386 -33.45 16.10 -15.14
N LYS A 387 -32.64 15.18 -15.64
CA LYS A 387 -32.89 14.41 -16.86
C LYS A 387 -33.36 13.00 -16.49
N LEU A 388 -34.11 12.37 -17.39
CA LEU A 388 -34.60 11.00 -17.17
C LEU A 388 -33.47 9.97 -16.93
N ASN A 389 -32.31 10.24 -17.46
CA ASN A 389 -31.10 9.41 -17.25
C ASN A 389 -30.24 9.84 -16.03
N SER A 390 -30.69 10.84 -15.27
CA SER A 390 -30.06 11.19 -14.00
C SER A 390 -30.29 10.05 -13.00
N ASN A 391 -29.29 9.76 -12.18
CA ASN A 391 -29.35 8.76 -11.12
C ASN A 391 -29.31 9.36 -9.70
N SER A 392 -29.23 10.69 -9.61
CA SER A 392 -29.11 11.42 -8.35
C SER A 392 -29.95 12.68 -8.31
N LEU A 393 -30.31 13.11 -7.12
CA LEU A 393 -30.95 14.39 -6.83
C LEU A 393 -30.02 15.23 -5.95
N ALA A 394 -29.94 16.52 -6.22
CA ALA A 394 -29.18 17.44 -5.39
C ALA A 394 -29.66 17.36 -3.95
N SER A 395 -28.72 17.39 -2.98
CA SER A 395 -28.97 17.30 -1.53
C SER A 395 -29.58 15.97 -1.01
N VAL A 396 -29.87 15.00 -1.89
CA VAL A 396 -30.42 13.69 -1.50
C VAL A 396 -29.45 12.55 -1.82
N GLY A 397 -28.68 12.69 -2.89
CA GLY A 397 -27.71 11.69 -3.35
C GLY A 397 -28.26 10.80 -4.46
N ILE A 398 -27.74 9.57 -4.57
CA ILE A 398 -28.15 8.60 -5.58
C ILE A 398 -29.55 8.10 -5.25
N GLU A 399 -30.51 8.45 -6.10
CA GLU A 399 -31.93 8.14 -5.94
C GLU A 399 -32.63 7.97 -7.30
N PRO A 400 -32.27 6.95 -8.08
CA PRO A 400 -32.82 6.74 -9.41
C PRO A 400 -34.33 6.51 -9.39
N LYS A 401 -34.84 5.89 -8.34
CA LYS A 401 -36.28 5.69 -8.14
C LYS A 401 -37.03 7.02 -8.00
N ALA A 402 -36.46 7.97 -7.25
CA ALA A 402 -37.05 9.28 -7.07
C ALA A 402 -37.09 10.08 -8.38
N VAL A 403 -36.03 9.96 -9.23
CA VAL A 403 -36.04 10.52 -10.58
C VAL A 403 -37.15 9.91 -11.42
N GLY A 404 -37.26 8.58 -11.45
CA GLY A 404 -38.35 7.89 -12.16
C GLY A 404 -39.75 8.32 -11.71
N VAL A 405 -39.96 8.45 -10.39
CA VAL A 405 -41.22 8.94 -9.80
C VAL A 405 -41.49 10.38 -10.24
N ALA A 406 -40.48 11.27 -10.19
CA ALA A 406 -40.66 12.67 -10.62
C ALA A 406 -41.12 12.77 -12.09
N PHE A 407 -40.54 11.97 -12.99
CA PHE A 407 -40.93 11.96 -14.41
C PHE A 407 -42.29 11.28 -14.68
N SER A 408 -42.78 10.42 -13.79
CA SER A 408 -44.09 9.80 -13.91
C SER A 408 -45.23 10.71 -13.48
N LEU A 409 -44.92 11.78 -12.72
CA LEU A 409 -45.90 12.75 -12.28
C LEU A 409 -46.16 13.84 -13.32
N GLU A 410 -47.36 14.37 -13.33
CA GLU A 410 -47.70 15.63 -14.04
C GLU A 410 -47.23 16.82 -13.19
N SER A 411 -47.05 17.99 -13.82
CA SER A 411 -46.72 19.23 -13.15
C SER A 411 -47.78 19.57 -12.08
N GLY A 412 -47.31 19.97 -10.90
CA GLY A 412 -48.12 20.24 -9.74
C GLY A 412 -48.62 18.99 -9.01
N LYS A 413 -48.24 17.79 -9.39
CA LYS A 413 -48.65 16.55 -8.69
C LYS A 413 -47.58 16.04 -7.79
N ARG A 414 -48.04 15.37 -6.72
CA ARG A 414 -47.23 14.80 -5.65
C ARG A 414 -47.33 13.28 -5.61
N SER A 415 -46.24 12.61 -5.33
CA SER A 415 -46.21 11.17 -5.07
C SER A 415 -46.75 10.80 -3.71
N LYS A 416 -47.13 9.53 -3.53
CA LYS A 416 -47.22 8.94 -2.18
C LYS A 416 -45.81 8.81 -1.60
N PRO A 417 -45.65 8.74 -0.26
CA PRO A 417 -44.39 8.40 0.35
C PRO A 417 -43.83 7.06 -0.17
N PHE A 418 -42.57 6.97 -0.45
CA PHE A 418 -41.89 5.73 -0.91
C PHE A 418 -40.49 5.62 -0.37
N ALA A 419 -40.00 4.42 -0.19
CA ALA A 419 -38.60 4.17 0.17
C ALA A 419 -37.67 4.35 -1.03
N GLY A 420 -36.64 5.17 -0.87
CA GLY A 420 -35.50 5.31 -1.75
C GLY A 420 -34.28 4.60 -1.19
N GLU A 421 -33.10 4.89 -1.74
CA GLU A 421 -31.83 4.29 -1.29
C GLU A 421 -31.38 4.87 0.06
N ASN A 422 -31.53 6.18 0.26
CA ASN A 422 -31.00 6.89 1.43
C ASN A 422 -32.07 7.24 2.48
N GLY A 423 -33.35 7.04 2.16
CA GLY A 423 -34.45 7.38 3.07
C GLY A 423 -35.83 7.22 2.46
N VAL A 424 -36.82 7.81 3.10
CA VAL A 424 -38.19 7.87 2.57
C VAL A 424 -38.42 9.24 1.95
N LEU A 425 -38.98 9.25 0.76
CA LEU A 425 -39.17 10.44 -0.04
C LEU A 425 -40.64 10.66 -0.40
N ILE A 426 -41.00 11.93 -0.50
CA ILE A 426 -42.19 12.41 -1.18
C ILE A 426 -41.72 13.38 -2.25
N VAL A 427 -42.07 13.17 -3.49
CA VAL A 427 -41.65 14.00 -4.63
C VAL A 427 -42.85 14.78 -5.15
N GLU A 428 -42.66 16.07 -5.40
CA GLU A 428 -43.62 16.92 -6.09
C GLU A 428 -42.99 17.52 -7.32
N THR A 429 -43.56 17.25 -8.51
CA THR A 429 -43.05 17.75 -9.76
C THR A 429 -43.66 19.12 -10.05
N GLN A 430 -42.86 20.19 -9.96
CA GLN A 430 -43.31 21.55 -10.21
C GLN A 430 -43.44 21.83 -11.72
N ASN A 431 -42.40 21.52 -12.47
CA ASN A 431 -42.32 21.74 -13.91
C ASN A 431 -41.76 20.52 -14.64
N LYS A 432 -42.32 20.22 -15.80
CA LYS A 432 -41.85 19.15 -16.71
C LYS A 432 -41.72 19.70 -18.10
N THR A 433 -40.50 19.75 -18.61
CA THR A 433 -40.22 20.16 -19.97
C THR A 433 -40.11 18.90 -20.86
N ILE A 434 -40.92 18.82 -21.88
CA ILE A 434 -40.83 17.75 -22.88
C ILE A 434 -39.86 18.22 -23.97
N ALA A 435 -38.90 17.36 -24.31
CA ALA A 435 -37.99 17.67 -25.41
C ALA A 435 -38.75 17.83 -26.73
N PRO A 436 -38.39 18.80 -27.55
CA PRO A 436 -39.00 18.98 -28.84
C PRO A 436 -38.75 17.74 -29.74
N GLU A 437 -39.71 17.44 -30.60
CA GLU A 437 -39.50 16.42 -31.61
C GLU A 437 -38.41 16.84 -32.59
N ILE A 438 -37.52 15.89 -32.90
CA ILE A 438 -36.46 16.09 -33.89
C ILE A 438 -36.69 15.17 -35.08
N GLY A 439 -36.47 15.68 -36.29
CA GLY A 439 -36.78 14.97 -37.53
C GLY A 439 -35.90 13.73 -37.78
N ASP A 440 -34.73 13.64 -37.20
CA ASP A 440 -33.81 12.52 -37.36
C ASP A 440 -33.14 12.11 -36.04
N TYR A 441 -33.36 10.87 -35.61
CA TYR A 441 -32.80 10.25 -34.42
C TYR A 441 -31.56 9.38 -34.69
N THR A 442 -31.04 9.34 -35.90
CA THR A 442 -29.95 8.44 -36.33
C THR A 442 -28.72 8.59 -35.48
N MET A 443 -28.33 9.82 -35.16
CA MET A 443 -27.16 10.10 -34.28
C MET A 443 -27.35 9.50 -32.88
N PHE A 444 -28.49 9.70 -32.26
CA PHE A 444 -28.81 9.18 -30.95
C PHE A 444 -28.90 7.65 -30.92
N LYS A 445 -29.50 7.05 -31.97
CA LYS A 445 -29.53 5.59 -32.15
C LYS A 445 -28.12 5.02 -32.24
N ASN A 446 -27.23 5.64 -33.01
CA ASN A 446 -25.85 5.20 -33.14
C ASN A 446 -25.07 5.30 -31.81
N GLN A 447 -25.25 6.38 -31.04
CA GLN A 447 -24.65 6.50 -29.70
C GLN A 447 -25.15 5.42 -28.74
N LEU A 448 -26.47 5.14 -28.75
CA LEU A 448 -27.03 4.06 -27.91
C LEU A 448 -26.50 2.69 -28.33
N LEU A 449 -26.42 2.41 -29.66
CA LEU A 449 -25.86 1.16 -30.17
C LEU A 449 -24.39 0.99 -29.80
N GLN A 450 -23.58 2.03 -29.89
CA GLN A 450 -22.18 1.99 -29.45
C GLN A 450 -22.07 1.70 -27.94
N GLY A 451 -22.89 2.34 -27.11
CA GLY A 451 -22.96 2.10 -25.68
C GLY A 451 -23.41 0.67 -25.32
N LEU A 452 -24.41 0.14 -26.06
CA LEU A 452 -24.88 -1.23 -25.88
C LEU A 452 -23.84 -2.26 -26.33
N ASN A 453 -23.18 -2.02 -27.47
CA ASN A 453 -22.11 -2.90 -27.96
C ASN A 453 -20.93 -2.95 -26.99
N GLY A 454 -20.54 -1.81 -26.41
CA GLY A 454 -19.51 -1.78 -25.37
C GLY A 454 -19.89 -2.61 -24.13
N LYS A 455 -21.12 -2.44 -23.64
CA LYS A 455 -21.63 -3.21 -22.48
C LYS A 455 -21.75 -4.70 -22.78
N SER A 456 -22.25 -5.07 -23.96
CA SER A 456 -22.40 -6.46 -24.35
C SER A 456 -21.05 -7.16 -24.53
N SER A 457 -20.04 -6.50 -25.08
CA SER A 457 -18.69 -7.07 -25.22
C SER A 457 -18.07 -7.50 -23.88
N PHE A 458 -18.31 -6.74 -22.80
CA PHE A 458 -17.88 -7.12 -21.46
C PHE A 458 -18.79 -8.15 -20.78
N GLY A 459 -20.10 -8.08 -21.03
CA GLY A 459 -21.11 -8.92 -20.38
C GLY A 459 -21.23 -10.33 -20.96
N ILE A 460 -20.93 -10.52 -22.26
CA ILE A 460 -21.13 -11.82 -22.94
C ILE A 460 -20.31 -12.94 -22.30
N ALA A 461 -19.03 -12.72 -22.03
CA ALA A 461 -18.17 -13.74 -21.42
C ALA A 461 -18.67 -14.15 -20.03
N GLN A 462 -19.13 -13.19 -19.25
CA GLN A 462 -19.70 -13.43 -17.93
C GLN A 462 -21.04 -14.17 -18.02
N ALA A 463 -21.94 -13.74 -18.92
CA ALA A 463 -23.22 -14.40 -19.13
C ALA A 463 -23.06 -15.86 -19.62
N ILE A 464 -22.08 -16.11 -20.48
CA ILE A 464 -21.76 -17.47 -20.92
C ILE A 464 -21.28 -18.31 -19.73
N LYS A 465 -20.41 -17.75 -18.86
CA LYS A 465 -19.94 -18.45 -17.66
C LYS A 465 -21.09 -18.75 -16.68
N GLU A 466 -22.00 -17.82 -16.48
CA GLU A 466 -23.16 -17.99 -15.59
C GLU A 466 -24.19 -18.98 -16.16
N ALA A 467 -24.34 -19.03 -17.47
CA ALA A 467 -25.26 -19.97 -18.14
C ALA A 467 -24.66 -21.37 -18.32
N ALA A 468 -23.33 -21.49 -18.33
CA ALA A 468 -22.65 -22.75 -18.51
C ALA A 468 -22.49 -23.49 -17.17
N LYS A 469 -22.72 -24.82 -17.18
CA LYS A 469 -22.35 -25.67 -16.07
C LYS A 469 -20.84 -25.91 -16.13
N ILE A 470 -20.06 -25.10 -15.42
CA ILE A 470 -18.59 -25.20 -15.37
C ILE A 470 -18.22 -26.08 -14.17
N GLU A 471 -17.56 -27.21 -14.42
CA GLU A 471 -16.96 -28.05 -13.39
C GLU A 471 -15.45 -27.89 -13.43
N ASP A 472 -14.90 -27.16 -12.46
CA ASP A 472 -13.45 -27.01 -12.32
C ASP A 472 -12.86 -28.18 -11.53
N GLN A 473 -12.20 -29.08 -12.23
CA GLN A 473 -11.56 -30.24 -11.65
C GLN A 473 -10.03 -30.16 -11.62
N ARG A 474 -9.46 -28.97 -11.88
CA ARG A 474 -7.99 -28.77 -11.91
C ARG A 474 -7.31 -29.14 -10.60
N TYR A 475 -8.00 -29.00 -9.46
CA TYR A 475 -7.51 -29.44 -8.15
C TYR A 475 -7.18 -30.92 -8.05
N LYS A 476 -7.66 -31.74 -9.00
CA LYS A 476 -7.34 -33.20 -9.05
C LYS A 476 -5.99 -33.47 -9.71
N PHE A 477 -5.46 -32.52 -10.47
CA PHE A 477 -4.30 -32.72 -11.33
C PHE A 477 -3.11 -31.81 -10.99
N PHE A 478 -3.38 -30.66 -10.35
CA PHE A 478 -2.39 -29.62 -10.06
C PHE A 478 -2.47 -29.18 -8.61
#